data_714109c70db91e5a86bb45f9dc25f9ee
#
_entry.id   714109c70db91e5a86bb45f9dc25f9ee
#
_cell.length_a   1.000
_cell.length_b   1.000
_cell.length_c   1.000
_cell.angle_alpha   90.00
_cell.angle_beta   90.00
_cell.angle_gamma   90.00
#
_symmetry.space_group_name_H-M   'P 1'
#
loop_
_entity.id
_entity.type
_entity.pdbx_description
1 polymer ?
#
loop_
_entity_poly.entity_id
_entity_poly.type
_entity_poly.pdbx_seq_one_letter_code
_entity_poly.pdbx_strand_id
1 'polypeptide(L)'
;MKKLIYLVFILPLFYAASADAQTARKIKLVNSPDGESKLEVFLPEKPTGRAIVGCPGGGYSHLAMEHEGYNWADYFNSQGITYCVLTYRMPKGDRNIPLSDAYNAIRTVRDSAAQWHVNPYDVGIMGFSAGGHLASSVSTHAPFDARPNFSILFYPVISMNEKETHKGSCVGFLGDARSDAKLVKEWSNYNAVRRHLTPPAIILLSADDRAVPALTNGFKYFESMRRAGNPCALYVYPSGGHGWGFRTTFAYHDQMTTELTTWLNNLPSPKADAVRVACIGNSITDGSGIDMAEVNGYPAKLQKLLGEGYNVRNFGVGGRTMLNKGDHPYMNELAWKDALAFNPDIAIIKLGTNDSKPENWQYGNEYAADMQQMIDSLKALPAKPRIYLATPIPAFKPTWNISDSVIVNEIIPVIKKLAKKNKLEVIDLHATFNNEDGKQMQKDNIHPTAEGAAQMAKIIKNGLTPR
;
A
#
# COMPACT_ATOMS: atom_id res chain seq x y z
N MET A 1 -49.45 61.97 -8.53
CA MET A 1 -48.11 61.49 -8.09
C MET A 1 -47.74 60.23 -8.89
N LYS A 2 -46.93 60.39 -9.94
CA LYS A 2 -46.49 59.28 -10.81
C LYS A 2 -45.18 58.72 -10.22
N LYS A 3 -45.17 57.42 -9.83
CA LYS A 3 -43.96 56.72 -9.43
C LYS A 3 -43.23 56.23 -10.68
N LEU A 4 -42.01 56.72 -10.83
CA LEU A 4 -41.08 56.30 -11.90
C LEU A 4 -40.32 55.02 -11.39
N ILE A 5 -40.46 53.90 -12.07
CA ILE A 5 -39.74 52.66 -11.77
C ILE A 5 -38.54 52.60 -12.74
N TYR A 6 -37.33 52.69 -12.17
CA TYR A 6 -36.09 52.45 -12.91
C TYR A 6 -35.80 50.94 -13.00
N LEU A 7 -35.85 50.42 -14.20
CA LEU A 7 -35.43 49.05 -14.51
C LEU A 7 -33.91 49.09 -14.78
N VAL A 8 -33.16 48.49 -13.87
CA VAL A 8 -31.71 48.34 -14.03
C VAL A 8 -31.47 47.03 -14.78
N PHE A 9 -31.04 47.13 -16.04
CA PHE A 9 -30.56 46.01 -16.83
C PHE A 9 -29.13 45.65 -16.37
N ILE A 10 -28.95 44.53 -15.71
CA ILE A 10 -27.64 43.95 -15.43
C ILE A 10 -27.30 43.06 -16.66
N LEU A 11 -26.39 43.53 -17.52
CA LEU A 11 -25.77 42.70 -18.55
C LEU A 11 -24.79 41.73 -17.85
N PRO A 12 -24.87 40.41 -18.11
CA PRO A 12 -23.81 39.52 -17.66
C PRO A 12 -22.59 39.73 -18.56
N LEU A 13 -21.49 40.22 -17.95
CA LEU A 13 -20.17 40.15 -18.58
C LEU A 13 -19.76 38.66 -18.66
N PHE A 14 -19.86 38.11 -19.85
CA PHE A 14 -19.12 36.88 -20.17
C PHE A 14 -17.64 37.19 -20.23
N TYR A 15 -16.91 36.84 -19.18
CA TYR A 15 -15.46 36.73 -19.24
C TYR A 15 -15.16 35.50 -20.11
N ALA A 16 -14.74 35.73 -21.36
CA ALA A 16 -14.04 34.72 -22.14
C ALA A 16 -12.70 34.46 -21.46
N ALA A 17 -12.61 33.37 -20.72
CA ALA A 17 -11.35 32.87 -20.25
C ALA A 17 -10.53 32.49 -21.49
N SER A 18 -9.53 33.31 -21.81
CA SER A 18 -8.47 32.93 -22.75
C SER A 18 -7.85 31.65 -22.23
N ALA A 19 -7.79 30.60 -23.08
CA ALA A 19 -6.98 29.42 -22.81
C ALA A 19 -5.50 29.83 -22.88
N ASP A 20 -5.00 30.44 -21.82
CA ASP A 20 -3.57 30.62 -21.62
C ASP A 20 -2.96 29.23 -21.51
N ALA A 21 -1.97 28.95 -22.34
CA ALA A 21 -1.10 27.78 -22.21
C ALA A 21 -0.59 27.78 -20.76
N GLN A 22 -1.10 26.84 -19.96
CA GLN A 22 -0.83 26.76 -18.54
C GLN A 22 0.60 26.22 -18.40
N THR A 23 1.57 27.11 -18.26
CA THR A 23 2.96 26.75 -17.92
C THR A 23 2.96 25.95 -16.64
N ALA A 24 3.80 24.90 -16.57
CA ALA A 24 3.95 24.04 -15.40
C ALA A 24 4.01 24.89 -14.11
N ARG A 25 3.01 24.69 -13.23
CA ARG A 25 2.84 25.56 -12.06
C ARG A 25 3.69 25.02 -10.92
N LYS A 26 4.62 25.82 -10.42
CA LYS A 26 5.41 25.55 -9.22
C LYS A 26 4.73 26.13 -7.98
N ILE A 27 4.56 25.30 -6.94
CA ILE A 27 4.02 25.69 -5.64
C ILE A 27 5.08 25.37 -4.57
N LYS A 28 5.25 26.28 -3.62
CA LYS A 28 6.14 26.07 -2.48
C LYS A 28 5.37 26.12 -1.18
N LEU A 29 5.45 25.07 -0.39
CA LEU A 29 4.72 24.92 0.87
C LEU A 29 5.69 24.73 2.03
N VAL A 30 5.30 25.23 3.20
CA VAL A 30 5.89 24.86 4.48
C VAL A 30 5.37 23.48 4.86
N ASN A 31 6.27 22.56 5.21
CA ASN A 31 5.95 21.16 5.46
C ASN A 31 6.14 20.74 6.93
N SER A 32 6.66 21.63 7.77
CA SER A 32 6.81 21.40 9.22
C SER A 32 6.39 22.63 10.02
N PRO A 33 5.94 22.47 11.28
CA PRO A 33 5.48 23.59 12.11
C PRO A 33 6.54 24.67 12.36
N ASP A 34 7.83 24.29 12.41
CA ASP A 34 8.96 25.21 12.57
C ASP A 34 9.36 25.93 11.26
N GLY A 35 8.75 25.54 10.15
CA GLY A 35 9.02 26.12 8.84
C GLY A 35 10.34 25.69 8.20
N GLU A 36 11.10 24.76 8.77
CA GLU A 36 12.38 24.30 8.21
C GLU A 36 12.18 23.30 7.05
N SER A 37 11.21 22.35 7.16
CA SER A 37 10.86 21.46 6.07
C SER A 37 9.99 22.16 5.03
N LYS A 38 10.29 21.91 3.75
CA LYS A 38 9.55 22.48 2.60
C LYS A 38 9.13 21.38 1.65
N LEU A 39 7.98 21.60 0.99
CA LEU A 39 7.52 20.78 -0.12
C LEU A 39 7.37 21.68 -1.36
N GLU A 40 8.19 21.46 -2.37
CA GLU A 40 8.09 22.16 -3.66
C GLU A 40 7.39 21.25 -4.66
N VAL A 41 6.23 21.70 -5.15
CA VAL A 41 5.33 20.91 -6.01
C VAL A 41 5.41 21.42 -7.44
N PHE A 42 5.66 20.53 -8.36
CA PHE A 42 5.70 20.78 -9.80
C PHE A 42 4.49 20.09 -10.44
N LEU A 43 3.52 20.89 -10.88
CA LEU A 43 2.28 20.40 -11.47
C LEU A 43 2.43 20.30 -13.00
N PRO A 44 2.09 19.15 -13.61
CA PRO A 44 2.12 19.01 -15.05
C PRO A 44 0.95 19.76 -15.72
N GLU A 45 1.11 20.14 -16.98
CA GLU A 45 0.04 20.77 -17.77
C GLU A 45 -1.17 19.83 -17.96
N LYS A 46 -0.90 18.53 -18.15
CA LYS A 46 -1.90 17.49 -18.38
C LYS A 46 -1.74 16.39 -17.33
N PRO A 47 -2.34 16.53 -16.15
CA PRO A 47 -2.16 15.57 -15.07
C PRO A 47 -2.82 14.21 -15.38
N THR A 48 -2.08 13.13 -15.14
CA THR A 48 -2.58 11.75 -15.19
C THR A 48 -3.25 11.32 -13.89
N GLY A 49 -3.07 12.11 -12.83
CA GLY A 49 -3.49 11.78 -11.47
C GLY A 49 -2.37 11.18 -10.62
N ARG A 50 -1.30 10.64 -11.19
CA ARG A 50 -0.16 10.13 -10.41
C ARG A 50 0.67 11.25 -9.82
N ALA A 51 1.13 11.06 -8.57
CA ALA A 51 2.05 11.97 -7.89
C ALA A 51 3.21 11.22 -7.24
N ILE A 52 4.37 11.88 -7.15
CA ILE A 52 5.59 11.32 -6.55
C ILE A 52 6.20 12.36 -5.61
N VAL A 53 6.48 11.95 -4.36
CA VAL A 53 7.26 12.74 -3.39
C VAL A 53 8.71 12.27 -3.45
N GLY A 54 9.62 13.12 -3.90
CA GLY A 54 11.05 12.86 -3.99
C GLY A 54 11.79 13.26 -2.71
N CYS A 55 12.62 12.36 -2.20
CA CYS A 55 13.48 12.50 -1.03
C CYS A 55 14.94 12.45 -1.48
N PRO A 56 15.64 13.59 -1.67
CA PRO A 56 17.03 13.61 -2.05
C PRO A 56 17.94 12.92 -1.03
N GLY A 57 19.08 12.38 -1.47
CA GLY A 57 20.10 11.83 -0.60
C GLY A 57 20.99 12.90 0.03
N GLY A 58 22.09 12.48 0.63
CA GLY A 58 23.05 13.34 1.30
C GLY A 58 23.47 12.83 2.68
N GLY A 59 23.35 11.52 2.93
CA GLY A 59 23.87 10.86 4.14
C GLY A 59 23.20 11.29 5.44
N TYR A 60 22.00 11.89 5.41
CA TYR A 60 21.33 12.54 6.52
C TYR A 60 22.14 13.71 7.14
N SER A 61 23.04 14.32 6.39
CA SER A 61 23.82 15.49 6.79
C SER A 61 23.54 16.72 5.94
N HIS A 62 23.10 16.53 4.70
CA HIS A 62 22.69 17.55 3.75
C HIS A 62 21.71 16.95 2.72
N LEU A 63 21.28 17.73 1.74
CA LEU A 63 20.40 17.29 0.65
C LEU A 63 21.02 17.58 -0.71
N ALA A 64 21.08 16.55 -1.57
CA ALA A 64 21.57 16.64 -2.95
C ALA A 64 20.44 17.14 -3.89
N MET A 65 19.98 18.38 -3.70
CA MET A 65 18.73 18.92 -4.23
C MET A 65 18.65 18.94 -5.75
N GLU A 66 19.78 19.09 -6.47
CA GLU A 66 19.77 19.23 -7.92
C GLU A 66 19.48 17.88 -8.62
N HIS A 67 20.46 16.99 -8.69
CA HIS A 67 20.39 15.75 -9.46
C HIS A 67 19.55 14.63 -8.81
N GLU A 68 19.24 14.75 -7.51
CA GLU A 68 18.37 13.83 -6.76
C GLU A 68 17.03 14.49 -6.37
N GLY A 69 16.81 15.73 -6.78
CA GLY A 69 15.61 16.51 -6.51
C GLY A 69 15.07 17.21 -7.76
N TYR A 70 15.46 18.45 -7.98
CA TYR A 70 14.83 19.32 -8.98
C TYR A 70 14.92 18.83 -10.42
N ASN A 71 16.04 18.20 -10.82
CA ASN A 71 16.25 17.77 -12.21
C ASN A 71 15.25 16.68 -12.67
N TRP A 72 14.52 16.07 -11.75
CA TRP A 72 13.46 15.11 -12.05
C TRP A 72 12.13 15.75 -12.43
N ALA A 73 11.94 17.05 -12.15
CA ALA A 73 10.65 17.72 -12.32
C ALA A 73 10.13 17.67 -13.75
N ASP A 74 10.95 18.10 -14.71
CA ASP A 74 10.55 18.13 -16.13
C ASP A 74 10.32 16.71 -16.67
N TYR A 75 11.13 15.73 -16.25
CA TYR A 75 10.95 14.34 -16.65
C TYR A 75 9.58 13.78 -16.23
N PHE A 76 9.17 14.00 -14.98
CA PHE A 76 7.87 13.52 -14.51
C PHE A 76 6.72 14.37 -15.06
N ASN A 77 6.86 15.69 -15.11
CA ASN A 77 5.81 16.56 -15.63
C ASN A 77 5.53 16.30 -17.11
N SER A 78 6.55 15.97 -17.93
CA SER A 78 6.36 15.59 -19.34
C SER A 78 5.50 14.32 -19.51
N GLN A 79 5.44 13.48 -18.49
CA GLN A 79 4.61 12.27 -18.43
C GLN A 79 3.25 12.51 -17.74
N GLY A 80 2.92 13.76 -17.40
CA GLY A 80 1.69 14.11 -16.70
C GLY A 80 1.68 13.72 -15.21
N ILE A 81 2.85 13.46 -14.62
CA ILE A 81 2.99 13.07 -13.21
C ILE A 81 3.32 14.32 -12.38
N THR A 82 2.53 14.56 -11.33
CA THR A 82 2.85 15.59 -10.33
C THR A 82 4.09 15.18 -9.55
N TYR A 83 5.11 16.05 -9.53
CA TYR A 83 6.33 15.77 -8.81
C TYR A 83 6.55 16.76 -7.66
N CYS A 84 6.90 16.25 -6.49
CA CYS A 84 7.15 17.05 -5.31
C CYS A 84 8.57 16.80 -4.81
N VAL A 85 9.34 17.85 -4.52
CA VAL A 85 10.65 17.75 -3.90
C VAL A 85 10.54 18.10 -2.43
N LEU A 86 10.88 17.14 -1.57
CA LEU A 86 10.84 17.31 -0.13
C LEU A 86 12.22 17.74 0.39
N THR A 87 12.29 18.96 0.93
CA THR A 87 13.40 19.40 1.77
C THR A 87 13.11 18.94 3.20
N TYR A 88 13.50 17.72 3.54
CA TYR A 88 13.29 17.18 4.88
C TYR A 88 14.40 17.63 5.84
N ARG A 89 14.05 17.75 7.12
CA ARG A 89 15.00 18.12 8.18
C ARG A 89 15.95 16.98 8.50
N MET A 90 17.20 17.36 8.83
CA MET A 90 18.21 16.38 9.23
C MET A 90 17.87 15.76 10.59
N PRO A 91 17.96 14.44 10.72
CA PRO A 91 17.55 13.75 11.95
C PRO A 91 18.42 14.06 13.15
N LYS A 92 19.73 14.24 12.99
CA LYS A 92 20.68 14.47 14.10
C LYS A 92 20.53 13.42 15.21
N GLY A 93 20.23 12.16 14.84
CA GLY A 93 19.97 11.05 15.74
C GLY A 93 18.49 10.85 16.13
N ASP A 94 17.61 11.81 15.87
CA ASP A 94 16.17 11.63 16.04
C ASP A 94 15.49 11.34 14.68
N ARG A 95 15.28 10.07 14.40
CA ARG A 95 14.65 9.56 13.19
C ARG A 95 13.22 10.05 12.98
N ASN A 96 12.51 10.47 14.05
CA ASN A 96 11.13 10.93 13.92
C ASN A 96 11.04 12.26 13.14
N ILE A 97 12.12 13.05 13.14
CA ILE A 97 12.17 14.33 12.43
C ILE A 97 11.93 14.13 10.91
N PRO A 98 12.83 13.47 10.16
CA PRO A 98 12.62 13.27 8.71
C PRO A 98 11.41 12.37 8.39
N LEU A 99 11.07 11.41 9.26
CA LEU A 99 9.88 10.58 9.08
C LEU A 99 8.61 11.42 9.15
N SER A 100 8.49 12.32 10.13
CA SER A 100 7.33 13.22 10.24
C SER A 100 7.20 14.13 9.02
N ASP A 101 8.32 14.64 8.48
CA ASP A 101 8.33 15.45 7.28
C ASP A 101 7.85 14.67 6.04
N ALA A 102 8.31 13.44 5.88
CA ALA A 102 7.89 12.59 4.76
C ALA A 102 6.42 12.14 4.89
N TYR A 103 5.95 11.82 6.10
CA TYR A 103 4.53 11.52 6.35
C TYR A 103 3.65 12.72 6.02
N ASN A 104 4.05 13.91 6.47
CA ASN A 104 3.30 15.12 6.20
C ASN A 104 3.26 15.46 4.70
N ALA A 105 4.36 15.26 3.98
CA ALA A 105 4.40 15.47 2.53
C ALA A 105 3.39 14.57 1.79
N ILE A 106 3.32 13.27 2.11
CA ILE A 106 2.34 12.35 1.52
C ILE A 106 0.90 12.77 1.83
N ARG A 107 0.61 13.15 3.09
CA ARG A 107 -0.71 13.64 3.50
C ARG A 107 -1.07 14.91 2.76
N THR A 108 -0.16 15.89 2.68
CA THR A 108 -0.37 17.15 1.97
C THR A 108 -0.73 16.92 0.50
N VAL A 109 -0.06 16.00 -0.18
CA VAL A 109 -0.38 15.64 -1.57
C VAL A 109 -1.79 15.03 -1.67
N ARG A 110 -2.17 14.15 -0.73
CA ARG A 110 -3.50 13.53 -0.70
C ARG A 110 -4.61 14.52 -0.36
N ASP A 111 -4.36 15.41 0.61
CA ASP A 111 -5.33 16.44 1.03
C ASP A 111 -5.54 17.49 -0.08
N SER A 112 -4.53 17.70 -0.91
CA SER A 112 -4.59 18.63 -2.06
C SER A 112 -5.04 17.94 -3.36
N ALA A 113 -5.45 16.67 -3.32
CA ALA A 113 -5.71 15.84 -4.49
C ALA A 113 -6.70 16.48 -5.48
N ALA A 114 -7.81 17.02 -5.00
CA ALA A 114 -8.79 17.69 -5.84
C ALA A 114 -8.23 18.96 -6.51
N GLN A 115 -7.46 19.76 -5.76
CA GLN A 115 -6.90 21.03 -6.26
C GLN A 115 -5.78 20.81 -7.28
N TRP A 116 -5.01 19.71 -7.13
CA TRP A 116 -3.85 19.40 -7.98
C TRP A 116 -4.16 18.35 -9.04
N HIS A 117 -5.40 17.91 -9.13
CA HIS A 117 -5.84 16.81 -10.02
C HIS A 117 -5.02 15.53 -9.80
N VAL A 118 -4.71 15.22 -8.54
CA VAL A 118 -4.01 14.01 -8.11
C VAL A 118 -5.02 12.95 -7.69
N ASN A 119 -4.70 11.70 -7.97
CA ASN A 119 -5.42 10.55 -7.44
C ASN A 119 -4.84 10.18 -6.06
N PRO A 120 -5.57 10.30 -4.95
CA PRO A 120 -5.05 10.02 -3.61
C PRO A 120 -4.63 8.56 -3.40
N TYR A 121 -5.05 7.66 -4.31
CA TYR A 121 -4.67 6.24 -4.32
C TYR A 121 -3.49 5.93 -5.26
N ASP A 122 -2.84 6.95 -5.84
CA ASP A 122 -1.68 6.81 -6.72
C ASP A 122 -0.58 7.82 -6.40
N VAL A 123 -0.26 7.91 -5.10
CA VAL A 123 0.80 8.77 -4.56
C VAL A 123 1.99 7.91 -4.15
N GLY A 124 3.09 8.02 -4.88
CA GLY A 124 4.35 7.32 -4.64
C GLY A 124 5.36 8.14 -3.84
N ILE A 125 6.41 7.45 -3.40
CA ILE A 125 7.60 8.07 -2.82
C ILE A 125 8.84 7.63 -3.61
N MET A 126 9.75 8.57 -3.83
CA MET A 126 11.04 8.30 -4.48
C MET A 126 12.17 8.74 -3.56
N GLY A 127 13.24 7.97 -3.48
CA GLY A 127 14.36 8.33 -2.65
C GLY A 127 15.70 7.82 -3.14
N PHE A 128 16.74 8.59 -2.81
CA PHE A 128 18.11 8.37 -3.25
C PHE A 128 19.04 8.19 -2.04
N SER A 129 19.90 7.17 -2.03
CA SER A 129 20.88 7.00 -0.95
C SER A 129 20.22 7.01 0.45
N ALA A 130 20.57 7.94 1.33
CA ALA A 130 19.90 8.16 2.61
C ALA A 130 18.42 8.56 2.45
N GLY A 131 18.06 9.33 1.42
CA GLY A 131 16.66 9.59 1.03
C GLY A 131 15.94 8.33 0.58
N GLY A 132 16.66 7.35 0.00
CA GLY A 132 16.16 6.00 -0.28
C GLY A 132 15.88 5.21 0.99
N HIS A 133 16.68 5.40 2.05
CA HIS A 133 16.36 4.87 3.37
C HIS A 133 15.09 5.50 3.92
N LEU A 134 14.95 6.83 3.84
CA LEU A 134 13.73 7.52 4.26
C LEU A 134 12.50 7.01 3.50
N ALA A 135 12.58 6.92 2.17
CA ALA A 135 11.49 6.44 1.33
C ALA A 135 11.09 4.99 1.65
N SER A 136 12.05 4.08 1.84
CA SER A 136 11.79 2.70 2.23
C SER A 136 11.29 2.59 3.69
N SER A 137 11.71 3.49 4.59
CA SER A 137 11.18 3.57 5.96
C SER A 137 9.71 4.01 5.96
N VAL A 138 9.35 5.01 5.15
CA VAL A 138 7.94 5.43 4.96
C VAL A 138 7.12 4.27 4.39
N SER A 139 7.65 3.53 3.42
CA SER A 139 6.96 2.39 2.79
C SER A 139 6.68 1.24 3.77
N THR A 140 7.53 1.04 4.79
CA THR A 140 7.47 -0.10 5.71
C THR A 140 6.88 0.24 7.08
N HIS A 141 7.02 1.48 7.55
CA HIS A 141 6.65 1.87 8.93
C HIS A 141 5.51 2.88 9.01
N ALA A 142 5.21 3.62 7.93
CA ALA A 142 4.19 4.66 7.98
C ALA A 142 2.81 4.11 8.32
N PRO A 143 1.97 4.89 9.04
CA PRO A 143 0.56 4.60 9.16
C PRO A 143 -0.10 4.67 7.76
N PHE A 144 -1.29 4.07 7.65
CA PHE A 144 -1.95 3.88 6.35
C PHE A 144 -2.12 5.18 5.55
N ASP A 145 -2.51 6.27 6.21
CA ASP A 145 -2.77 7.59 5.61
C ASP A 145 -1.50 8.28 5.06
N ALA A 146 -0.32 7.91 5.57
CA ALA A 146 0.98 8.41 5.13
C ALA A 146 1.80 7.36 4.34
N ARG A 147 1.31 6.11 4.22
CA ARG A 147 2.02 5.07 3.47
C ARG A 147 1.83 5.30 1.97
N PRO A 148 2.90 5.35 1.15
CA PRO A 148 2.80 5.56 -0.29
C PRO A 148 2.11 4.37 -0.99
N ASN A 149 1.64 4.58 -2.21
CA ASN A 149 1.06 3.53 -3.04
C ASN A 149 2.12 2.74 -3.81
N PHE A 150 3.31 3.31 -4.00
CA PHE A 150 4.48 2.67 -4.60
C PHE A 150 5.76 3.38 -4.17
N SER A 151 6.92 2.75 -4.35
CA SER A 151 8.22 3.37 -4.08
C SER A 151 9.23 3.18 -5.19
N ILE A 152 10.06 4.22 -5.41
CA ILE A 152 11.16 4.26 -6.38
C ILE A 152 12.44 4.49 -5.58
N LEU A 153 13.35 3.53 -5.60
CA LEU A 153 14.53 3.52 -4.73
C LEU A 153 15.81 3.50 -5.57
N PHE A 154 16.54 4.61 -5.56
CA PHE A 154 17.82 4.74 -6.24
C PHE A 154 18.97 4.50 -5.27
N TYR A 155 19.81 3.49 -5.55
CA TYR A 155 20.95 3.09 -4.71
C TYR A 155 20.71 3.32 -3.20
N PRO A 156 19.55 2.80 -2.69
CA PRO A 156 19.09 3.18 -1.37
C PRO A 156 19.98 2.62 -0.26
N VAL A 157 20.25 3.41 0.76
CA VAL A 157 20.59 2.86 2.07
C VAL A 157 19.36 2.06 2.56
N ILE A 158 19.56 0.83 2.99
CA ILE A 158 18.50 -0.05 3.52
C ILE A 158 18.89 -0.63 4.86
N SER A 159 20.16 -1.06 5.00
CA SER A 159 20.69 -1.56 6.25
C SER A 159 21.12 -0.40 7.16
N MET A 160 20.82 -0.51 8.45
CA MET A 160 21.38 0.37 9.50
C MET A 160 22.56 -0.27 10.21
N ASN A 161 23.07 -1.40 9.74
CA ASN A 161 24.31 -1.98 10.20
C ASN A 161 25.51 -1.25 9.56
N GLU A 162 26.30 -0.55 10.34
CA GLU A 162 27.45 0.26 9.88
C GLU A 162 28.49 -0.53 9.06
N LYS A 163 28.56 -1.87 9.21
CA LYS A 163 29.45 -2.74 8.45
C LYS A 163 28.93 -3.07 7.06
N GLU A 164 27.67 -2.79 6.79
CA GLU A 164 26.95 -3.19 5.57
C GLU A 164 26.57 -2.02 4.67
N THR A 165 26.67 -0.77 5.16
CA THR A 165 26.14 0.39 4.48
C THR A 165 26.92 1.68 4.77
N HIS A 166 26.41 2.84 4.28
CA HIS A 166 27.02 4.14 4.55
C HIS A 166 26.93 4.52 6.02
N LYS A 167 28.06 4.50 6.73
CA LYS A 167 28.16 4.77 8.18
C LYS A 167 27.55 6.12 8.56
N GLY A 168 27.78 7.18 7.76
CA GLY A 168 27.23 8.50 8.02
C GLY A 168 25.71 8.51 8.08
N SER A 169 25.04 7.71 7.25
CA SER A 169 23.57 7.56 7.29
C SER A 169 23.09 6.89 8.57
N CYS A 170 23.81 5.88 9.06
CA CYS A 170 23.49 5.24 10.35
C CYS A 170 23.63 6.23 11.51
N VAL A 171 24.74 6.97 11.54
CA VAL A 171 25.01 8.00 12.57
C VAL A 171 23.95 9.09 12.52
N GLY A 172 23.65 9.62 11.33
CA GLY A 172 22.65 10.68 11.15
C GLY A 172 21.27 10.25 11.61
N PHE A 173 20.82 9.04 11.23
CA PHE A 173 19.46 8.56 11.48
C PHE A 173 19.24 8.02 12.91
N LEU A 174 20.16 7.22 13.43
CA LEU A 174 20.05 6.56 14.73
C LEU A 174 20.80 7.27 15.85
N GLY A 175 21.80 8.12 15.55
CA GLY A 175 22.64 8.75 16.57
C GLY A 175 23.31 7.70 17.46
N ASP A 176 23.29 7.90 18.77
CA ASP A 176 23.84 6.96 19.76
C ASP A 176 23.03 5.67 19.89
N ALA A 177 21.74 5.70 19.47
CA ALA A 177 20.89 4.51 19.44
C ALA A 177 21.33 3.46 18.41
N ARG A 178 22.31 3.74 17.54
CA ARG A 178 22.94 2.76 16.63
C ARG A 178 23.65 1.60 17.35
N SER A 179 23.90 1.73 18.65
CA SER A 179 24.40 0.65 19.51
C SER A 179 23.30 -0.35 19.92
N ASP A 180 22.03 0.00 19.81
CA ASP A 180 20.90 -0.87 20.09
C ASP A 180 20.62 -1.78 18.87
N ALA A 181 20.93 -3.07 19.01
CA ALA A 181 20.74 -4.07 17.96
C ALA A 181 19.27 -4.23 17.55
N LYS A 182 18.31 -3.94 18.44
CA LYS A 182 16.86 -3.98 18.08
C LYS A 182 16.51 -2.84 17.15
N LEU A 183 16.97 -1.62 17.43
CA LEU A 183 16.75 -0.47 16.57
C LEU A 183 17.47 -0.60 15.23
N VAL A 184 18.71 -1.08 15.23
CA VAL A 184 19.43 -1.39 13.98
C VAL A 184 18.64 -2.40 13.13
N LYS A 185 18.11 -3.47 13.75
CA LYS A 185 17.28 -4.46 13.06
C LYS A 185 15.98 -3.86 12.55
N GLU A 186 15.27 -3.11 13.38
CA GLU A 186 13.98 -2.49 13.07
C GLU A 186 14.09 -1.55 11.87
N TRP A 187 15.12 -0.68 11.88
CA TRP A 187 15.32 0.33 10.84
C TRP A 187 16.22 -0.13 9.67
N SER A 188 16.65 -1.36 9.68
CA SER A 188 17.13 -2.05 8.47
C SER A 188 15.90 -2.56 7.72
N ASN A 189 15.41 -1.75 6.76
CA ASN A 189 14.07 -1.82 6.20
C ASN A 189 13.71 -3.16 5.53
N TYR A 190 14.69 -3.97 5.15
CA TYR A 190 14.44 -5.34 4.67
C TYR A 190 13.79 -6.24 5.74
N ASN A 191 13.98 -5.94 7.06
CA ASN A 191 13.32 -6.67 8.15
C ASN A 191 11.88 -6.19 8.41
N ALA A 192 11.52 -5.02 7.91
CA ALA A 192 10.22 -4.38 8.15
C ALA A 192 9.23 -4.57 6.99
N VAL A 193 9.64 -5.25 5.92
CA VAL A 193 8.76 -5.58 4.80
C VAL A 193 7.63 -6.48 5.27
N ARG A 194 6.40 -6.11 4.92
CA ARG A 194 5.16 -6.83 5.29
C ARG A 194 4.37 -7.17 4.05
N ARG A 195 3.91 -8.43 4.00
CA ARG A 195 3.08 -8.95 2.93
C ARG A 195 1.80 -8.11 2.78
N HIS A 196 1.42 -7.75 1.55
CA HIS A 196 0.28 -6.92 1.16
C HIS A 196 0.27 -5.47 1.68
N LEU A 197 1.08 -5.14 2.69
CA LEU A 197 1.09 -3.81 3.31
C LEU A 197 2.23 -2.93 2.81
N THR A 198 3.42 -3.49 2.58
CA THR A 198 4.52 -2.75 1.94
C THR A 198 4.22 -2.61 0.45
N PRO A 199 4.19 -1.38 -0.08
CA PRO A 199 3.78 -1.12 -1.45
C PRO A 199 4.75 -1.67 -2.50
N PRO A 200 4.32 -1.84 -3.77
CA PRO A 200 5.22 -2.19 -4.87
C PRO A 200 6.43 -1.26 -4.95
N ALA A 201 7.58 -1.82 -5.35
CA ALA A 201 8.83 -1.07 -5.44
C ALA A 201 9.58 -1.34 -6.74
N ILE A 202 10.32 -0.31 -7.22
CA ILE A 202 11.40 -0.46 -8.18
C ILE A 202 12.70 0.00 -7.53
N ILE A 203 13.77 -0.80 -7.70
CA ILE A 203 15.08 -0.55 -7.13
C ILE A 203 16.09 -0.45 -8.27
N LEU A 204 16.86 0.64 -8.29
CA LEU A 204 17.85 0.91 -9.34
C LEU A 204 19.22 1.10 -8.68
N LEU A 205 20.19 0.27 -9.06
CA LEU A 205 21.50 0.14 -8.41
C LEU A 205 22.63 0.19 -9.43
N SER A 206 23.86 0.48 -8.97
CA SER A 206 25.10 0.20 -9.68
C SER A 206 25.87 -0.93 -9.00
N ALA A 207 26.43 -1.83 -9.79
CA ALA A 207 27.17 -3.00 -9.28
C ALA A 207 28.49 -2.59 -8.59
N ASP A 208 29.05 -1.45 -8.99
CA ASP A 208 30.32 -0.90 -8.49
C ASP A 208 30.15 0.15 -7.37
N ASP A 209 28.94 0.29 -6.81
CA ASP A 209 28.68 1.20 -5.68
C ASP A 209 29.41 0.74 -4.41
N ARG A 210 30.42 1.54 -4.00
CA ARG A 210 31.22 1.30 -2.79
C ARG A 210 30.72 2.06 -1.58
N ALA A 211 29.90 3.09 -1.75
CA ALA A 211 29.37 3.89 -0.66
C ALA A 211 28.17 3.20 0.00
N VAL A 212 27.29 2.61 -0.83
CA VAL A 212 26.12 1.83 -0.41
C VAL A 212 26.13 0.52 -1.18
N PRO A 213 26.85 -0.51 -0.72
CA PRO A 213 26.98 -1.75 -1.46
C PRO A 213 25.63 -2.38 -1.79
N ALA A 214 25.43 -2.68 -3.07
CA ALA A 214 24.17 -3.19 -3.60
C ALA A 214 23.69 -4.47 -2.89
N LEU A 215 24.63 -5.41 -2.65
CA LEU A 215 24.32 -6.73 -2.06
C LEU A 215 23.77 -6.67 -0.64
N THR A 216 24.25 -5.73 0.17
CA THR A 216 23.85 -5.61 1.58
C THR A 216 22.68 -4.64 1.79
N ASN A 217 22.27 -3.92 0.75
CA ASN A 217 21.18 -2.94 0.78
C ASN A 217 20.06 -3.31 -0.20
N GLY A 218 20.10 -2.85 -1.43
CA GLY A 218 19.02 -3.02 -2.39
C GLY A 218 18.64 -4.48 -2.66
N PHE A 219 19.62 -5.40 -2.76
CA PHE A 219 19.34 -6.83 -2.93
C PHE A 219 18.62 -7.44 -1.72
N LYS A 220 19.00 -7.09 -0.49
CA LYS A 220 18.29 -7.58 0.71
C LYS A 220 16.83 -7.09 0.74
N TYR A 221 16.59 -5.83 0.34
CA TYR A 221 15.23 -5.30 0.27
C TYR A 221 14.41 -6.01 -0.81
N PHE A 222 14.97 -6.20 -2.00
CA PHE A 222 14.34 -6.97 -3.07
C PHE A 222 14.00 -8.40 -2.62
N GLU A 223 14.95 -9.10 -2.01
CA GLU A 223 14.72 -10.46 -1.50
C GLU A 223 13.55 -10.48 -0.50
N SER A 224 13.53 -9.56 0.46
CA SER A 224 12.46 -9.48 1.45
C SER A 224 11.11 -9.16 0.81
N MET A 225 11.05 -8.25 -0.17
CA MET A 225 9.85 -7.96 -0.95
C MET A 225 9.33 -9.21 -1.66
N ARG A 226 10.21 -9.96 -2.35
CA ARG A 226 9.81 -11.18 -3.07
C ARG A 226 9.41 -12.31 -2.13
N ARG A 227 10.11 -12.50 -1.00
CA ARG A 227 9.71 -13.47 0.05
C ARG A 227 8.35 -13.13 0.67
N ALA A 228 8.05 -11.85 0.83
CA ALA A 228 6.74 -11.38 1.29
C ALA A 228 5.65 -11.49 0.21
N GLY A 229 5.98 -11.78 -1.05
CA GLY A 229 5.04 -11.81 -2.17
C GLY A 229 4.64 -10.42 -2.67
N ASN A 230 5.36 -9.37 -2.31
CA ASN A 230 5.09 -8.02 -2.79
C ASN A 230 5.75 -7.79 -4.17
N PRO A 231 5.10 -7.09 -5.11
CA PRO A 231 5.69 -6.73 -6.39
C PRO A 231 6.95 -5.88 -6.22
N CYS A 232 8.05 -6.30 -6.84
CA CYS A 232 9.31 -5.57 -6.78
C CYS A 232 10.12 -5.81 -8.05
N ALA A 233 10.56 -4.74 -8.71
CA ALA A 233 11.51 -4.77 -9.80
C ALA A 233 12.91 -4.38 -9.30
N LEU A 234 13.95 -4.97 -9.87
CA LEU A 234 15.35 -4.70 -9.54
C LEU A 234 16.16 -4.55 -10.82
N TYR A 235 16.81 -3.41 -10.99
CA TYR A 235 17.74 -3.12 -12.08
C TYR A 235 19.12 -2.84 -11.50
N VAL A 236 20.14 -3.47 -12.08
CA VAL A 236 21.52 -3.33 -11.64
C VAL A 236 22.39 -2.98 -12.84
N TYR A 237 22.87 -1.74 -12.89
CA TYR A 237 23.77 -1.27 -13.95
C TYR A 237 25.21 -1.68 -13.65
N PRO A 238 25.99 -2.09 -14.66
CA PRO A 238 27.34 -2.59 -14.44
C PRO A 238 28.28 -1.61 -13.76
N SER A 239 28.08 -0.29 -13.98
CA SER A 239 28.90 0.77 -13.41
C SER A 239 28.08 2.05 -13.19
N GLY A 240 28.68 3.04 -12.53
CA GLY A 240 28.07 4.33 -12.21
C GLY A 240 28.40 4.77 -10.80
N GLY A 241 28.86 3.87 -9.95
CA GLY A 241 29.15 4.15 -8.55
C GLY A 241 27.91 4.61 -7.79
N HIS A 242 28.07 5.61 -6.95
CA HIS A 242 27.01 6.16 -6.11
C HIS A 242 26.62 7.58 -6.53
N GLY A 243 25.33 7.94 -6.35
CA GLY A 243 24.89 9.34 -6.45
C GLY A 243 24.74 9.88 -7.88
N TRP A 244 24.44 9.02 -8.86
CA TRP A 244 24.26 9.48 -10.26
C TRP A 244 22.94 10.23 -10.49
N GLY A 245 21.86 9.93 -9.76
CA GLY A 245 20.57 10.63 -9.84
C GLY A 245 20.09 10.85 -11.29
N PHE A 246 19.67 12.08 -11.63
CA PHE A 246 19.25 12.46 -12.98
C PHE A 246 20.39 13.03 -13.84
N ARG A 247 21.63 12.64 -13.60
CA ARG A 247 22.75 13.15 -14.39
C ARG A 247 22.79 12.51 -15.77
N THR A 248 22.77 13.32 -16.82
CA THR A 248 22.91 12.86 -18.21
C THR A 248 24.30 12.28 -18.51
N THR A 249 25.28 12.53 -17.64
CA THR A 249 26.61 11.91 -17.68
C THR A 249 26.65 10.47 -17.16
N PHE A 250 25.57 9.99 -16.54
CA PHE A 250 25.45 8.58 -16.19
C PHE A 250 25.30 7.73 -17.45
N ALA A 251 26.19 6.78 -17.64
CA ALA A 251 26.28 6.02 -18.91
C ALA A 251 24.98 5.27 -19.28
N TYR A 252 24.14 4.98 -18.30
CA TYR A 252 22.86 4.25 -18.48
C TYR A 252 21.65 5.16 -18.28
N HIS A 253 21.79 6.48 -18.41
CA HIS A 253 20.72 7.45 -18.15
C HIS A 253 19.46 7.16 -18.97
N ASP A 254 19.59 6.98 -20.28
CA ASP A 254 18.45 6.74 -21.18
C ASP A 254 17.80 5.38 -20.94
N GLN A 255 18.61 4.34 -20.66
CA GLN A 255 18.12 3.03 -20.29
C GLN A 255 17.32 3.12 -18.97
N MET A 256 17.89 3.75 -17.95
CA MET A 256 17.28 3.91 -16.62
C MET A 256 15.93 4.65 -16.72
N THR A 257 15.86 5.75 -17.45
CA THR A 257 14.62 6.53 -17.62
C THR A 257 13.57 5.74 -18.40
N THR A 258 13.97 4.95 -19.39
CA THR A 258 13.09 4.05 -20.15
C THR A 258 12.51 2.95 -19.26
N GLU A 259 13.35 2.29 -18.46
CA GLU A 259 12.93 1.23 -17.53
C GLU A 259 11.98 1.78 -16.46
N LEU A 260 12.29 2.95 -15.90
CA LEU A 260 11.43 3.63 -14.92
C LEU A 260 10.07 4.01 -15.53
N THR A 261 10.06 4.62 -16.73
CA THR A 261 8.82 4.96 -17.44
C THR A 261 8.00 3.71 -17.73
N THR A 262 8.63 2.64 -18.19
CA THR A 262 7.97 1.36 -18.48
C THR A 262 7.34 0.77 -17.21
N TRP A 263 8.07 0.79 -16.10
CA TRP A 263 7.56 0.29 -14.82
C TRP A 263 6.36 1.11 -14.33
N LEU A 264 6.46 2.45 -14.37
CA LEU A 264 5.37 3.35 -13.96
C LEU A 264 4.11 3.15 -14.81
N ASN A 265 4.26 2.98 -16.14
CA ASN A 265 3.13 2.76 -17.05
C ASN A 265 2.42 1.42 -16.81
N ASN A 266 3.13 0.41 -16.33
CA ASN A 266 2.57 -0.91 -16.00
C ASN A 266 2.11 -1.02 -14.54
N LEU A 267 2.36 -0.02 -13.70
CA LEU A 267 1.93 -0.03 -12.31
C LEU A 267 0.41 0.25 -12.24
N PRO A 268 -0.38 -0.66 -11.62
CA PRO A 268 -1.81 -0.43 -11.48
C PRO A 268 -2.12 0.88 -10.75
N SER A 269 -3.00 1.67 -11.33
CA SER A 269 -3.53 2.91 -10.73
C SER A 269 -5.05 2.80 -10.68
N PRO A 270 -5.66 2.56 -9.51
CA PRO A 270 -7.11 2.56 -9.39
C PRO A 270 -7.66 3.97 -9.67
N LYS A 271 -8.87 4.07 -10.22
CA LYS A 271 -9.52 5.38 -10.41
C LYS A 271 -9.74 6.08 -9.06
N ALA A 272 -9.70 7.40 -9.04
CA ALA A 272 -9.88 8.18 -7.80
C ALA A 272 -11.25 7.96 -7.15
N ASP A 273 -12.27 7.67 -7.96
CA ASP A 273 -13.65 7.39 -7.56
C ASP A 273 -13.96 5.89 -7.50
N ALA A 274 -12.98 5.01 -7.64
CA ALA A 274 -13.17 3.57 -7.60
C ALA A 274 -13.78 3.11 -6.27
N VAL A 275 -14.74 2.17 -6.36
CA VAL A 275 -15.35 1.53 -5.20
C VAL A 275 -14.30 0.73 -4.43
N ARG A 276 -14.06 1.09 -3.18
CA ARG A 276 -13.03 0.47 -2.33
C ARG A 276 -13.55 -0.83 -1.74
N VAL A 277 -12.87 -1.94 -2.01
CA VAL A 277 -13.22 -3.28 -1.54
C VAL A 277 -12.13 -3.82 -0.64
N ALA A 278 -12.46 -4.06 0.63
CA ALA A 278 -11.56 -4.71 1.59
C ALA A 278 -11.83 -6.22 1.67
N CYS A 279 -10.85 -7.04 1.30
CA CYS A 279 -10.87 -8.48 1.52
C CYS A 279 -10.19 -8.80 2.84
N ILE A 280 -10.96 -9.05 3.88
CA ILE A 280 -10.54 -9.29 5.26
C ILE A 280 -10.56 -10.79 5.52
N GLY A 281 -9.45 -11.39 6.00
CA GLY A 281 -9.45 -12.82 6.24
C GLY A 281 -8.11 -13.41 6.70
N ASN A 282 -8.06 -14.74 6.65
CA ASN A 282 -6.91 -15.55 7.07
C ASN A 282 -5.97 -15.89 5.89
N SER A 283 -5.22 -17.01 6.01
CA SER A 283 -4.28 -17.52 4.99
C SER A 283 -4.91 -17.71 3.60
N ILE A 284 -6.18 -18.04 3.52
CA ILE A 284 -6.88 -18.23 2.26
C ILE A 284 -7.08 -16.88 1.54
N THR A 285 -7.35 -15.81 2.29
CA THR A 285 -7.41 -14.43 1.77
C THR A 285 -6.00 -13.91 1.45
N ASP A 286 -5.04 -14.19 2.33
CA ASP A 286 -3.62 -13.89 2.11
C ASP A 286 -3.06 -14.51 0.82
N GLY A 287 -3.59 -15.68 0.42
CA GLY A 287 -3.11 -16.44 -0.73
C GLY A 287 -1.90 -17.31 -0.39
N SER A 288 -1.82 -17.80 0.85
CA SER A 288 -0.73 -18.65 1.32
C SER A 288 -0.55 -19.88 0.43
N GLY A 289 0.70 -20.15 0.01
CA GLY A 289 1.09 -21.26 -0.86
C GLY A 289 0.73 -21.07 -2.34
N ILE A 290 0.08 -19.98 -2.73
CA ILE A 290 -0.13 -19.64 -4.13
C ILE A 290 1.10 -18.90 -4.66
N ASP A 291 1.68 -19.42 -5.73
CA ASP A 291 2.78 -18.73 -6.41
C ASP A 291 2.27 -17.40 -7.00
N MET A 292 3.05 -16.34 -6.78
CA MET A 292 2.66 -14.97 -7.16
C MET A 292 1.24 -14.62 -6.69
N ALA A 293 0.96 -14.76 -5.40
CA ALA A 293 -0.37 -14.51 -4.82
C ALA A 293 -0.87 -13.08 -5.08
N GLU A 294 0.03 -12.11 -5.28
CA GLU A 294 -0.26 -10.74 -5.68
C GLU A 294 -0.94 -10.62 -7.07
N VAL A 295 -0.90 -11.70 -7.86
CA VAL A 295 -1.57 -11.81 -9.17
C VAL A 295 -2.60 -12.95 -9.15
N ASN A 296 -2.30 -14.04 -8.45
CA ASN A 296 -3.04 -15.29 -8.51
C ASN A 296 -3.96 -15.55 -7.32
N GLY A 297 -3.83 -14.81 -6.21
CA GLY A 297 -4.75 -14.87 -5.08
C GLY A 297 -6.16 -14.35 -5.41
N TYR A 298 -7.17 -14.77 -4.65
CA TYR A 298 -8.55 -14.39 -4.99
C TYR A 298 -8.82 -12.89 -4.95
N PRO A 299 -8.21 -12.05 -4.06
CA PRO A 299 -8.44 -10.60 -4.12
C PRO A 299 -7.95 -9.98 -5.43
N ALA A 300 -6.79 -10.42 -5.94
CA ALA A 300 -6.27 -9.96 -7.23
C ALA A 300 -7.13 -10.44 -8.42
N LYS A 301 -7.60 -11.68 -8.39
CA LYS A 301 -8.56 -12.19 -9.39
C LYS A 301 -9.88 -11.45 -9.32
N LEU A 302 -10.36 -11.10 -8.12
CA LEU A 302 -11.57 -10.30 -7.91
C LEU A 302 -11.40 -8.89 -8.49
N GLN A 303 -10.26 -8.23 -8.25
CA GLN A 303 -9.92 -6.95 -8.89
C GLN A 303 -10.06 -7.02 -10.42
N LYS A 304 -9.46 -8.06 -11.02
CA LYS A 304 -9.53 -8.26 -12.47
C LYS A 304 -10.96 -8.46 -12.97
N LEU A 305 -11.78 -9.20 -12.21
CA LEU A 305 -13.18 -9.47 -12.57
C LEU A 305 -14.11 -8.26 -12.41
N LEU A 306 -13.83 -7.38 -11.43
CA LEU A 306 -14.60 -6.17 -11.16
C LEU A 306 -14.16 -4.99 -12.05
N GLY A 307 -12.91 -4.98 -12.54
CA GLY A 307 -12.37 -3.96 -13.42
C GLY A 307 -11.94 -2.68 -12.71
N GLU A 308 -11.67 -1.64 -13.49
CA GLU A 308 -11.07 -0.37 -13.03
C GLU A 308 -11.97 0.50 -12.14
N GLY A 309 -13.29 0.24 -12.16
CA GLY A 309 -14.24 0.92 -11.27
C GLY A 309 -14.13 0.50 -9.80
N TYR A 310 -13.22 -0.43 -9.48
CA TYR A 310 -13.03 -0.97 -8.13
C TYR A 310 -11.56 -0.92 -7.73
N ASN A 311 -11.32 -0.73 -6.44
CA ASN A 311 -10.01 -0.80 -5.78
C ASN A 311 -10.07 -1.91 -4.73
N VAL A 312 -9.71 -3.13 -5.12
CA VAL A 312 -9.73 -4.29 -4.25
C VAL A 312 -8.40 -4.43 -3.53
N ARG A 313 -8.42 -4.45 -2.20
CA ARG A 313 -7.22 -4.65 -1.38
C ARG A 313 -7.28 -5.91 -0.55
N ASN A 314 -6.14 -6.58 -0.48
CA ASN A 314 -5.94 -7.78 0.33
C ASN A 314 -5.48 -7.39 1.73
N PHE A 315 -6.30 -7.72 2.74
CA PHE A 315 -5.98 -7.58 4.16
C PHE A 315 -5.94 -8.96 4.84
N GLY A 316 -5.66 -10.03 4.09
CA GLY A 316 -5.48 -11.37 4.62
C GLY A 316 -4.20 -11.52 5.43
N VAL A 317 -4.25 -12.31 6.50
CA VAL A 317 -3.10 -12.68 7.33
C VAL A 317 -3.15 -14.17 7.67
N GLY A 318 -2.10 -14.91 7.35
CA GLY A 318 -2.04 -16.35 7.56
C GLY A 318 -2.25 -16.77 9.02
N GLY A 319 -3.00 -17.85 9.25
CA GLY A 319 -3.22 -18.45 10.59
C GLY A 319 -4.22 -17.75 11.50
N ARG A 320 -4.83 -16.61 11.07
CA ARG A 320 -5.64 -15.77 11.99
C ARG A 320 -7.03 -16.30 12.23
N THR A 321 -7.51 -16.05 13.45
CA THR A 321 -8.83 -16.42 13.97
C THR A 321 -9.75 -15.19 14.02
N MET A 322 -11.07 -15.44 13.95
CA MET A 322 -12.10 -14.47 14.32
C MET A 322 -12.12 -14.28 15.85
N LEU A 323 -11.95 -15.38 16.57
CA LEU A 323 -11.94 -15.40 18.02
C LEU A 323 -10.80 -14.55 18.60
N ASN A 324 -11.13 -13.63 19.50
CA ASN A 324 -10.16 -12.78 20.20
C ASN A 324 -9.32 -13.56 21.23
N LYS A 325 -9.81 -14.71 21.69
CA LYS A 325 -9.07 -15.65 22.54
C LYS A 325 -8.42 -16.79 21.76
N GLY A 326 -8.53 -16.78 20.43
CA GLY A 326 -7.82 -17.75 19.60
C GLY A 326 -6.31 -17.58 19.66
N ASP A 327 -5.57 -18.54 19.10
CA ASP A 327 -4.10 -18.55 19.08
C ASP A 327 -3.51 -17.30 18.38
N HIS A 328 -4.19 -16.76 17.36
CA HIS A 328 -3.74 -15.62 16.59
C HIS A 328 -4.92 -14.70 16.18
N PRO A 329 -5.43 -13.84 17.08
CA PRO A 329 -6.59 -12.99 16.80
C PRO A 329 -6.35 -11.99 15.67
N TYR A 330 -7.22 -11.99 14.65
CA TYR A 330 -7.09 -11.09 13.49
C TYR A 330 -7.21 -9.61 13.88
N MET A 331 -8.06 -9.26 14.85
CA MET A 331 -8.25 -7.86 15.27
C MET A 331 -7.01 -7.24 15.93
N ASN A 332 -6.01 -8.03 16.31
CA ASN A 332 -4.73 -7.53 16.81
C ASN A 332 -3.75 -7.16 15.69
N GLU A 333 -4.04 -7.53 14.44
CA GLU A 333 -3.14 -7.33 13.31
C GLU A 333 -3.15 -5.90 12.78
N LEU A 334 -1.99 -5.48 12.24
CA LEU A 334 -1.91 -4.21 11.50
C LEU A 334 -2.84 -4.21 10.28
N ALA A 335 -3.03 -5.36 9.63
CA ALA A 335 -3.93 -5.51 8.51
C ALA A 335 -5.37 -5.13 8.84
N TRP A 336 -5.85 -5.41 10.06
CA TRP A 336 -7.16 -4.95 10.53
C TRP A 336 -7.21 -3.42 10.67
N LYS A 337 -6.20 -2.82 11.28
CA LYS A 337 -6.09 -1.36 11.42
C LYS A 337 -6.05 -0.67 10.05
N ASP A 338 -5.30 -1.23 9.12
CA ASP A 338 -5.20 -0.74 7.75
C ASP A 338 -6.51 -0.92 6.96
N ALA A 339 -7.25 -2.02 7.17
CA ALA A 339 -8.57 -2.23 6.56
C ALA A 339 -9.57 -1.18 7.02
N LEU A 340 -9.56 -0.80 8.31
CA LEU A 340 -10.39 0.28 8.83
C LEU A 340 -9.95 1.65 8.27
N ALA A 341 -8.65 1.92 8.24
CA ALA A 341 -8.08 3.17 7.71
C ALA A 341 -8.31 3.31 6.19
N PHE A 342 -8.38 2.20 5.46
CA PHE A 342 -8.78 2.20 4.04
C PHE A 342 -10.20 2.73 3.84
N ASN A 343 -11.03 2.71 4.88
CA ASN A 343 -12.40 3.21 4.88
C ASN A 343 -13.19 2.67 3.68
N PRO A 344 -13.36 1.35 3.55
CA PRO A 344 -13.90 0.70 2.37
C PRO A 344 -15.36 1.05 2.11
N ASP A 345 -15.82 0.94 0.87
CA ASP A 345 -17.24 1.00 0.49
C ASP A 345 -17.88 -0.40 0.55
N ILE A 346 -17.06 -1.44 0.41
CA ILE A 346 -17.43 -2.85 0.54
C ILE A 346 -16.40 -3.55 1.43
N ALA A 347 -16.86 -4.25 2.46
CA ALA A 347 -16.02 -5.09 3.31
C ALA A 347 -16.47 -6.55 3.24
N ILE A 348 -15.56 -7.46 2.92
CA ILE A 348 -15.81 -8.90 2.83
C ILE A 348 -15.02 -9.57 3.96
N ILE A 349 -15.73 -10.12 4.96
CA ILE A 349 -15.13 -10.81 6.11
C ILE A 349 -15.17 -12.31 5.84
N LYS A 350 -13.99 -12.95 5.73
CA LYS A 350 -13.81 -14.39 5.52
C LYS A 350 -12.85 -14.96 6.57
N LEU A 351 -13.35 -15.23 7.77
CA LEU A 351 -12.67 -15.86 8.89
C LEU A 351 -13.46 -17.08 9.37
N GLY A 352 -12.92 -17.87 10.30
CA GLY A 352 -13.57 -19.06 10.84
C GLY A 352 -12.84 -20.37 10.59
N THR A 353 -11.96 -20.43 9.57
CA THR A 353 -11.21 -21.66 9.25
C THR A 353 -10.30 -22.10 10.41
N ASN A 354 -9.48 -21.18 10.94
CA ASN A 354 -8.57 -21.50 12.06
C ASN A 354 -9.29 -21.59 13.40
N ASP A 355 -10.44 -20.95 13.50
CA ASP A 355 -11.31 -21.02 14.68
C ASP A 355 -11.82 -22.43 14.93
N SER A 356 -11.98 -23.26 13.89
CA SER A 356 -12.47 -24.64 13.98
C SER A 356 -11.51 -25.62 14.64
N LYS A 357 -10.25 -25.21 14.89
CA LYS A 357 -9.28 -26.03 15.63
C LYS A 357 -9.74 -26.18 17.09
N PRO A 358 -9.57 -27.37 17.71
CA PRO A 358 -10.00 -27.60 19.11
C PRO A 358 -9.47 -26.57 20.12
N GLU A 359 -8.18 -26.18 19.94
CA GLU A 359 -7.51 -25.19 20.80
C GLU A 359 -8.12 -23.78 20.71
N ASN A 360 -8.79 -23.46 19.62
CA ASN A 360 -9.49 -22.20 19.41
C ASN A 360 -10.98 -22.35 19.73
N TRP A 361 -11.62 -23.45 19.26
CA TRP A 361 -13.06 -23.63 19.37
C TRP A 361 -13.54 -23.85 20.80
N GLN A 362 -12.66 -24.16 21.75
CA GLN A 362 -13.01 -24.12 23.20
C GLN A 362 -13.59 -22.76 23.62
N TYR A 363 -13.34 -21.69 22.88
CA TYR A 363 -13.92 -20.35 23.08
C TYR A 363 -15.06 -20.04 22.09
N GLY A 364 -15.61 -21.04 21.41
CA GLY A 364 -16.60 -20.86 20.33
C GLY A 364 -17.88 -20.12 20.78
N ASN A 365 -18.20 -20.13 22.07
CA ASN A 365 -19.27 -19.34 22.64
C ASN A 365 -19.08 -17.82 22.51
N GLU A 366 -17.84 -17.34 22.32
CA GLU A 366 -17.50 -15.92 22.13
C GLU A 366 -17.50 -15.52 20.65
N TYR A 367 -17.48 -16.47 19.72
CA TYR A 367 -17.35 -16.22 18.29
C TYR A 367 -18.37 -15.20 17.73
N ALA A 368 -19.63 -15.30 18.20
CA ALA A 368 -20.69 -14.38 17.80
C ALA A 368 -20.44 -12.95 18.30
N ALA A 369 -19.90 -12.79 19.50
CA ALA A 369 -19.61 -11.48 20.08
C ALA A 369 -18.41 -10.83 19.38
N ASP A 370 -17.36 -11.61 19.11
CA ASP A 370 -16.15 -11.13 18.43
C ASP A 370 -16.44 -10.71 16.98
N MET A 371 -17.23 -11.50 16.24
CA MET A 371 -17.68 -11.13 14.91
C MET A 371 -18.58 -9.88 14.92
N GLN A 372 -19.46 -9.74 15.93
CA GLN A 372 -20.28 -8.54 16.09
C GLN A 372 -19.41 -7.30 16.31
N GLN A 373 -18.36 -7.39 17.13
CA GLN A 373 -17.41 -6.29 17.35
C GLN A 373 -16.74 -5.85 16.05
N MET A 374 -16.35 -6.78 15.19
CA MET A 374 -15.77 -6.46 13.87
C MET A 374 -16.80 -5.78 12.96
N ILE A 375 -18.05 -6.28 12.94
CA ILE A 375 -19.15 -5.68 12.18
C ILE A 375 -19.42 -4.25 12.66
N ASP A 376 -19.47 -4.02 13.97
CA ASP A 376 -19.74 -2.71 14.55
C ASP A 376 -18.62 -1.71 14.25
N SER A 377 -17.36 -2.15 14.29
CA SER A 377 -16.21 -1.34 13.91
C SER A 377 -16.30 -0.86 12.45
N LEU A 378 -16.71 -1.75 11.54
CA LEU A 378 -16.91 -1.39 10.13
C LEU A 378 -18.11 -0.45 9.94
N LYS A 379 -19.22 -0.70 10.64
CA LYS A 379 -20.41 0.18 10.59
C LYS A 379 -20.13 1.59 11.10
N ALA A 380 -19.15 1.75 12.00
CA ALA A 380 -18.74 3.04 12.54
C ALA A 380 -17.93 3.91 11.54
N LEU A 381 -17.41 3.31 10.46
CA LEU A 381 -16.61 4.03 9.48
C LEU A 381 -17.41 5.11 8.73
N PRO A 382 -16.76 6.22 8.33
CA PRO A 382 -17.42 7.31 7.57
C PRO A 382 -18.07 6.81 6.27
N ALA A 383 -17.44 5.88 5.55
CA ALA A 383 -17.97 5.33 4.30
C ALA A 383 -19.23 4.46 4.48
N LYS A 384 -19.54 4.01 5.71
CA LYS A 384 -20.70 3.13 5.98
C LYS A 384 -20.72 1.92 5.04
N PRO A 385 -19.69 1.05 5.04
CA PRO A 385 -19.52 0.01 4.06
C PRO A 385 -20.70 -0.95 3.99
N ARG A 386 -20.93 -1.48 2.79
CA ARG A 386 -21.70 -2.72 2.64
C ARG A 386 -20.83 -3.86 3.13
N ILE A 387 -21.30 -4.57 4.15
CA ILE A 387 -20.56 -5.65 4.79
C ILE A 387 -21.12 -6.98 4.30
N TYR A 388 -20.25 -7.86 3.81
CA TYR A 388 -20.55 -9.23 3.43
C TYR A 388 -19.84 -10.18 4.37
N LEU A 389 -20.59 -11.18 4.90
CA LEU A 389 -20.00 -12.27 5.66
C LEU A 389 -19.83 -13.47 4.72
N ALA A 390 -18.58 -13.84 4.44
CA ALA A 390 -18.28 -15.01 3.63
C ALA A 390 -18.02 -16.24 4.54
N THR A 391 -18.68 -17.35 4.25
CA THR A 391 -18.41 -18.60 4.95
C THR A 391 -17.00 -19.11 4.62
N PRO A 392 -16.30 -19.83 5.52
CA PRO A 392 -15.10 -20.57 5.15
C PRO A 392 -15.37 -21.48 3.95
N ILE A 393 -14.37 -21.74 3.11
CA ILE A 393 -14.45 -22.82 2.11
C ILE A 393 -14.36 -24.17 2.81
N PRO A 394 -14.79 -25.28 2.18
CA PRO A 394 -14.68 -26.61 2.77
C PRO A 394 -13.24 -27.00 3.12
N ALA A 395 -13.04 -27.63 4.27
CA ALA A 395 -11.80 -28.32 4.62
C ALA A 395 -11.92 -29.79 4.18
N PHE A 396 -11.43 -30.12 2.99
CA PHE A 396 -11.64 -31.43 2.37
C PHE A 396 -10.91 -32.57 3.09
N LYS A 397 -9.92 -32.26 3.92
CA LYS A 397 -9.25 -33.20 4.83
C LYS A 397 -8.86 -32.49 6.13
N PRO A 398 -8.89 -33.19 7.27
CA PRO A 398 -8.41 -32.63 8.53
C PRO A 398 -6.88 -32.45 8.46
N THR A 399 -6.43 -31.21 8.27
CA THR A 399 -5.03 -30.81 8.29
C THR A 399 -4.88 -29.72 9.35
N TRP A 400 -3.81 -29.79 10.16
CA TRP A 400 -3.56 -28.85 11.27
C TRP A 400 -4.75 -28.74 12.26
N ASN A 401 -5.45 -29.85 12.51
CA ASN A 401 -6.63 -29.90 13.37
C ASN A 401 -7.83 -29.02 12.92
N ILE A 402 -7.82 -28.49 11.69
CA ILE A 402 -8.96 -27.77 11.13
C ILE A 402 -10.09 -28.77 10.91
N SER A 403 -11.28 -28.46 11.44
CA SER A 403 -12.45 -29.34 11.44
C SER A 403 -13.56 -28.78 10.54
N ASP A 404 -13.82 -29.46 9.41
CA ASP A 404 -14.96 -29.11 8.57
C ASP A 404 -16.30 -29.32 9.27
N SER A 405 -16.38 -30.33 10.15
CA SER A 405 -17.58 -30.57 10.96
C SER A 405 -17.93 -29.39 11.88
N VAL A 406 -16.94 -28.77 12.52
CA VAL A 406 -17.12 -27.55 13.33
C VAL A 406 -17.50 -26.37 12.42
N ILE A 407 -16.86 -26.25 11.25
CA ILE A 407 -17.19 -25.19 10.28
C ILE A 407 -18.67 -25.28 9.90
N VAL A 408 -19.14 -26.46 9.49
CA VAL A 408 -20.51 -26.66 8.97
C VAL A 408 -21.56 -26.56 10.08
N ASN A 409 -21.34 -27.25 11.20
CA ASN A 409 -22.37 -27.45 12.21
C ASN A 409 -22.44 -26.32 13.25
N GLU A 410 -21.34 -25.54 13.42
CA GLU A 410 -21.25 -24.55 14.47
C GLU A 410 -20.92 -23.15 13.95
N ILE A 411 -19.88 -22.97 13.13
CA ILE A 411 -19.44 -21.65 12.66
C ILE A 411 -20.40 -21.05 11.65
N ILE A 412 -20.75 -21.78 10.58
CA ILE A 412 -21.64 -21.29 9.51
C ILE A 412 -23.03 -20.90 10.04
N PRO A 413 -23.67 -21.66 10.94
CA PRO A 413 -24.92 -21.23 11.55
C PRO A 413 -24.82 -19.91 12.31
N VAL A 414 -23.71 -19.67 13.03
CA VAL A 414 -23.48 -18.39 13.73
C VAL A 414 -23.31 -17.25 12.72
N ILE A 415 -22.52 -17.43 11.64
CA ILE A 415 -22.35 -16.44 10.57
C ILE A 415 -23.71 -16.06 9.97
N LYS A 416 -24.55 -17.06 9.60
CA LYS A 416 -25.88 -16.85 9.00
C LYS A 416 -26.82 -16.14 9.99
N LYS A 417 -26.79 -16.50 11.29
CA LYS A 417 -27.59 -15.85 12.34
C LYS A 417 -27.19 -14.37 12.51
N LEU A 418 -25.89 -14.07 12.55
CA LEU A 418 -25.37 -12.70 12.66
C LEU A 418 -25.68 -11.86 11.42
N ALA A 419 -25.56 -12.43 10.24
CA ALA A 419 -25.94 -11.76 8.99
C ALA A 419 -27.41 -11.34 9.05
N LYS A 420 -28.32 -12.27 9.41
CA LYS A 420 -29.76 -11.98 9.56
C LYS A 420 -30.02 -10.89 10.60
N LYS A 421 -29.39 -10.99 11.80
CA LYS A 421 -29.51 -10.00 12.90
C LYS A 421 -29.10 -8.60 12.44
N ASN A 422 -28.01 -8.53 11.69
CA ASN A 422 -27.40 -7.26 11.25
C ASN A 422 -27.90 -6.77 9.89
N LYS A 423 -28.80 -7.50 9.23
CA LYS A 423 -29.31 -7.25 7.85
C LYS A 423 -28.16 -7.20 6.84
N LEU A 424 -27.21 -8.14 6.95
CA LEU A 424 -26.07 -8.30 6.05
C LEU A 424 -26.30 -9.47 5.10
N GLU A 425 -25.59 -9.44 3.98
CA GLU A 425 -25.60 -10.52 2.99
C GLU A 425 -24.53 -11.58 3.32
N VAL A 426 -24.81 -12.83 2.99
CA VAL A 426 -23.88 -13.95 3.15
C VAL A 426 -23.40 -14.41 1.77
N ILE A 427 -22.09 -14.50 1.60
CA ILE A 427 -21.47 -15.17 0.46
C ILE A 427 -21.15 -16.61 0.91
N ASP A 428 -21.96 -17.57 0.50
CA ASP A 428 -21.81 -18.96 0.93
C ASP A 428 -20.73 -19.67 0.10
N LEU A 429 -19.46 -19.43 0.45
CA LEU A 429 -18.33 -20.09 -0.19
C LEU A 429 -18.31 -21.59 0.10
N HIS A 430 -18.77 -22.02 1.29
CA HIS A 430 -18.77 -23.45 1.65
C HIS A 430 -19.64 -24.28 0.74
N ALA A 431 -20.85 -23.80 0.47
CA ALA A 431 -21.81 -24.54 -0.36
C ALA A 431 -21.53 -24.46 -1.86
N THR A 432 -20.77 -23.46 -2.29
CA THR A 432 -20.57 -23.17 -3.73
C THR A 432 -19.18 -23.47 -4.25
N PHE A 433 -18.18 -23.61 -3.36
CA PHE A 433 -16.84 -23.98 -3.75
C PHE A 433 -16.74 -25.51 -3.90
N ASN A 434 -16.24 -26.00 -5.02
CA ASN A 434 -16.04 -27.42 -5.27
C ASN A 434 -14.59 -27.74 -5.61
N ASN A 435 -14.22 -29.02 -5.48
CA ASN A 435 -12.90 -29.56 -5.84
C ASN A 435 -13.08 -30.93 -6.54
N GLU A 436 -14.10 -31.06 -7.38
CA GLU A 436 -14.46 -32.35 -7.99
C GLU A 436 -13.34 -32.91 -8.90
N ASP A 437 -12.62 -32.05 -9.60
CA ASP A 437 -11.48 -32.44 -10.45
C ASP A 437 -10.12 -32.44 -9.70
N GLY A 438 -10.12 -32.12 -8.40
CA GLY A 438 -8.93 -32.14 -7.54
C GLY A 438 -7.90 -31.04 -7.80
N LYS A 439 -8.23 -30.02 -8.64
CA LYS A 439 -7.30 -28.95 -9.02
C LYS A 439 -7.41 -27.68 -8.20
N GLN A 440 -8.52 -27.51 -7.49
CA GLN A 440 -8.82 -26.25 -6.77
C GLN A 440 -8.11 -26.13 -5.45
N MET A 441 -7.61 -27.24 -4.88
CA MET A 441 -6.95 -27.27 -3.57
C MET A 441 -5.50 -27.67 -3.67
N GLN A 442 -4.68 -27.08 -2.81
CA GLN A 442 -3.30 -27.51 -2.58
C GLN A 442 -3.29 -28.89 -1.89
N LYS A 443 -2.10 -29.50 -1.76
CA LYS A 443 -1.93 -30.84 -1.15
C LYS A 443 -2.45 -30.93 0.29
N ASP A 444 -2.50 -29.80 1.00
CA ASP A 444 -3.01 -29.72 2.37
C ASP A 444 -4.55 -29.79 2.45
N ASN A 445 -5.27 -29.62 1.34
CA ASN A 445 -6.73 -29.64 1.25
C ASN A 445 -7.45 -28.56 2.12
N ILE A 446 -6.72 -27.50 2.51
CA ILE A 446 -7.20 -26.33 3.23
C ILE A 446 -7.03 -25.07 2.41
N HIS A 447 -5.89 -24.91 1.73
CA HIS A 447 -5.59 -23.75 0.92
C HIS A 447 -5.94 -23.99 -0.55
N PRO A 448 -6.57 -23.01 -1.22
CA PRO A 448 -6.85 -23.13 -2.65
C PRO A 448 -5.57 -22.98 -3.47
N THR A 449 -5.56 -23.59 -4.67
CA THR A 449 -4.61 -23.28 -5.73
C THR A 449 -4.96 -21.94 -6.39
N ALA A 450 -4.21 -21.54 -7.43
CA ALA A 450 -4.57 -20.37 -8.26
C ALA A 450 -5.93 -20.55 -8.97
N GLU A 451 -6.27 -21.79 -9.37
CA GLU A 451 -7.56 -22.16 -9.94
C GLU A 451 -8.68 -22.04 -8.89
N GLY A 452 -8.45 -22.57 -7.68
CA GLY A 452 -9.39 -22.42 -6.56
C GLY A 452 -9.60 -20.96 -6.17
N ALA A 453 -8.55 -20.16 -6.15
CA ALA A 453 -8.62 -18.72 -5.91
C ALA A 453 -9.45 -18.00 -7.00
N ALA A 454 -9.31 -18.41 -8.26
CA ALA A 454 -10.12 -17.88 -9.36
C ALA A 454 -11.61 -18.27 -9.23
N GLN A 455 -11.90 -19.50 -8.77
CA GLN A 455 -13.26 -19.94 -8.46
C GLN A 455 -13.86 -19.09 -7.32
N MET A 456 -13.13 -18.91 -6.21
CA MET A 456 -13.57 -18.04 -5.11
C MET A 456 -13.88 -16.62 -5.58
N ALA A 457 -13.00 -16.03 -6.40
CA ALA A 457 -13.22 -14.69 -6.94
C ALA A 457 -14.52 -14.57 -7.74
N LYS A 458 -14.86 -15.60 -8.56
CA LYS A 458 -16.12 -15.65 -9.31
C LYS A 458 -17.34 -15.75 -8.39
N ILE A 459 -17.28 -16.62 -7.37
CA ILE A 459 -18.35 -16.78 -6.38
C ILE A 459 -18.57 -15.47 -5.63
N ILE A 460 -17.49 -14.83 -5.17
CA ILE A 460 -17.56 -13.56 -4.46
C ILE A 460 -18.14 -12.47 -5.36
N LYS A 461 -17.66 -12.33 -6.60
CA LYS A 461 -18.22 -11.36 -7.56
C LYS A 461 -19.73 -11.53 -7.74
N ASN A 462 -20.19 -12.77 -7.90
CA ASN A 462 -21.61 -13.08 -8.09
C ASN A 462 -22.44 -12.80 -6.83
N GLY A 463 -21.84 -12.89 -5.64
CA GLY A 463 -22.48 -12.56 -4.37
C GLY A 463 -22.49 -11.06 -4.06
N LEU A 464 -21.72 -10.24 -4.78
CA LEU A 464 -21.77 -8.79 -4.65
C LEU A 464 -22.94 -8.23 -5.45
N THR A 465 -24.00 -7.78 -4.78
CA THR A 465 -25.12 -7.12 -5.44
C THR A 465 -24.67 -5.81 -6.10
N PRO A 466 -25.11 -5.49 -7.31
CA PRO A 466 -24.87 -4.19 -7.93
C PRO A 466 -25.38 -3.03 -7.05
N ARG A 467 -24.71 -1.88 -7.13
CA ARG A 467 -25.22 -0.62 -6.52
C ARG A 467 -26.44 -0.13 -7.24
#